data_f02c66d47cd03b3fe4faed036ba13dd3
#
_entry.id   f02c66d47cd03b3fe4faed036ba13dd3
#
_cell.length_a   1.000
_cell.length_b   1.000
_cell.length_c   1.000
_cell.angle_alpha   90.00
_cell.angle_beta   90.00
_cell.angle_gamma   90.00
#
_symmetry.space_group_name_H-M   'P 1'
#
loop_
_entity.id
_entity.type
_entity.pdbx_description
1 polymer ?
#
loop_
_entity_poly.entity_id
_entity_poly.type
_entity_poly.pdbx_seq_one_letter_code
_entity_poly.pdbx_strand_id
1 'polypeptide(L)'
;HVDGPRRGLLKLWDQKPLTDDDLKIVPKDVYWAEVNNLDLVGVWAEVRRVFEELAPEKVGLLDGPLAMSARMLGFSITEDLLPALGDTWALFDAPAHGGILLTGTVLVADVKDAEALQGMLARVVQFATPLAHEGEATLKLCQMKHGAHDIHYLLIGGVPSPVAPAWGFADNRWVFGLFPQTVATALRQVDPKTRGESLLDNPDFQAGRARLPKDAQGIGYFDVQYLTRLFYPVAKLALIAGASVLAPHGVEIDFALLPPLPETVAKVTNNVSTSSVDVDGILYASSGDGGSLMMAASAASFGVSIALPSLARAREVAKRAVSASNLRAIGQACHIYANDNQDKFPDDSAPLIAAGLVTPKVLHSPRDPDDDEDAVSYVYISGQTAASDPRNVLAYERVFDDEGTNVLFVDGHVEWMKLQEFKRVLRETYRRLEREDELSAEFRE
;
A
#
# COMPACT_ATOMS: atom_id res chain seq x y z
N HIS A 1 -16.74 -3.17 28.55
CA HIS A 1 -15.99 -3.51 29.78
C HIS A 1 -15.45 -4.92 29.65
N VAL A 2 -14.16 -5.12 29.89
CA VAL A 2 -13.50 -6.43 29.86
C VAL A 2 -12.96 -6.68 31.27
N ASP A 3 -13.56 -7.65 31.95
CA ASP A 3 -13.12 -8.01 33.30
C ASP A 3 -11.78 -8.78 33.25
N GLY A 4 -10.76 -8.25 33.92
CA GLY A 4 -9.44 -8.88 34.04
C GLY A 4 -8.38 -8.29 33.07
N PRO A 5 -7.15 -8.85 33.08
CA PRO A 5 -6.07 -8.36 32.25
C PRO A 5 -6.40 -8.60 30.75
N ARG A 6 -6.12 -7.60 29.92
CA ARG A 6 -6.34 -7.68 28.46
C ARG A 6 -5.55 -8.83 27.88
N ARG A 7 -6.19 -9.60 27.00
CA ARG A 7 -5.61 -10.75 26.33
C ARG A 7 -5.94 -10.71 24.84
N GLY A 8 -5.15 -11.39 24.04
CA GLY A 8 -5.36 -11.45 22.60
C GLY A 8 -5.22 -10.07 21.95
N LEU A 9 -5.98 -9.82 20.90
CA LEU A 9 -5.94 -8.57 20.13
C LEU A 9 -6.19 -7.31 20.98
N LEU A 10 -6.79 -7.42 22.16
CA LEU A 10 -6.97 -6.27 23.06
C LEU A 10 -5.64 -5.75 23.62
N LYS A 11 -4.59 -6.56 23.68
CA LYS A 11 -3.23 -6.14 24.04
C LYS A 11 -2.60 -5.16 23.06
N LEU A 12 -3.04 -5.14 21.81
CA LEU A 12 -2.53 -4.22 20.78
C LEU A 12 -2.73 -2.75 21.15
N TRP A 13 -3.67 -2.49 22.06
CA TRP A 13 -3.97 -1.15 22.55
C TRP A 13 -3.15 -0.75 23.79
N ASP A 14 -2.37 -1.69 24.39
CA ASP A 14 -1.51 -1.42 25.54
C ASP A 14 -0.22 -0.72 25.10
N GLN A 15 -0.34 0.51 24.61
CA GLN A 15 0.78 1.33 24.15
C GLN A 15 1.19 2.34 25.22
N LYS A 16 2.43 2.85 25.15
CA LYS A 16 2.90 3.91 26.03
C LYS A 16 2.16 5.22 25.76
N PRO A 17 1.85 6.04 26.78
CA PRO A 17 1.35 7.38 26.56
C PRO A 17 2.34 8.24 25.77
N LEU A 18 1.81 9.15 24.95
CA LEU A 18 2.58 10.16 24.25
C LEU A 18 3.10 11.22 25.24
N THR A 19 4.26 11.75 24.93
CA THR A 19 4.88 12.86 25.65
C THR A 19 4.79 14.16 24.84
N ASP A 20 5.04 15.29 25.48
CA ASP A 20 5.12 16.57 24.76
C ASP A 20 6.24 16.58 23.71
N ASP A 21 7.33 15.82 23.92
CA ASP A 21 8.42 15.72 22.95
C ASP A 21 7.98 15.03 21.64
N ASP A 22 7.05 14.10 21.73
CA ASP A 22 6.49 13.42 20.56
C ASP A 22 5.63 14.36 19.69
N LEU A 23 5.05 15.41 20.29
CA LEU A 23 4.23 16.40 19.61
C LEU A 23 5.03 17.55 19.01
N LYS A 24 6.26 17.79 19.46
CA LYS A 24 7.12 18.87 18.94
C LYS A 24 7.49 18.73 17.47
N ILE A 25 7.44 17.51 16.93
CA ILE A 25 7.73 17.24 15.52
C ILE A 25 6.64 17.73 14.57
N VAL A 26 5.44 17.98 15.11
CA VAL A 26 4.31 18.50 14.35
C VAL A 26 4.38 20.01 14.37
N PRO A 27 4.38 20.70 13.21
CA PRO A 27 4.41 22.16 13.18
C PRO A 27 3.11 22.78 13.76
N LYS A 28 3.20 24.02 14.23
CA LYS A 28 2.07 24.75 14.81
C LYS A 28 0.88 24.89 13.87
N ASP A 29 1.17 25.20 12.61
CA ASP A 29 0.15 25.49 11.60
C ASP A 29 -0.09 24.26 10.73
N VAL A 30 -0.66 23.21 11.32
CA VAL A 30 -1.07 22.01 10.58
C VAL A 30 -2.54 22.09 10.16
N TYR A 31 -2.86 21.52 9.03
CA TYR A 31 -4.25 21.27 8.63
C TYR A 31 -4.85 20.12 9.44
N TRP A 32 -4.06 19.07 9.62
CA TRP A 32 -4.41 17.94 10.45
C TRP A 32 -3.13 17.23 10.88
N ALA A 33 -3.20 16.58 12.03
CA ALA A 33 -2.14 15.73 12.55
C ALA A 33 -2.72 14.58 13.34
N GLU A 34 -2.07 13.43 13.25
CA GLU A 34 -2.32 12.25 14.06
C GLU A 34 -0.98 11.74 14.57
N VAL A 35 -0.81 11.66 15.88
CA VAL A 35 0.40 11.15 16.52
C VAL A 35 0.00 9.99 17.40
N ASN A 36 0.65 8.84 17.25
CA ASN A 36 0.34 7.63 18.01
C ASN A 36 1.61 6.91 18.43
N ASN A 37 1.56 6.25 19.58
CA ASN A 37 2.52 5.22 19.93
C ASN A 37 2.00 3.85 19.49
N LEU A 38 2.85 3.10 18.79
CA LEU A 38 2.53 1.76 18.27
C LEU A 38 3.79 0.88 18.26
N ASP A 39 3.91 -0.02 19.21
CA ASP A 39 4.96 -1.06 19.24
C ASP A 39 4.66 -2.12 18.18
N LEU A 40 5.21 -1.96 16.97
CA LEU A 40 4.99 -2.88 15.86
C LEU A 40 5.53 -4.28 16.13
N VAL A 41 6.60 -4.41 16.90
CA VAL A 41 7.18 -5.72 17.27
C VAL A 41 6.22 -6.46 18.20
N GLY A 42 5.72 -5.77 19.22
CA GLY A 42 4.72 -6.32 20.15
C GLY A 42 3.40 -6.65 19.45
N VAL A 43 2.94 -5.78 18.56
CA VAL A 43 1.77 -6.02 17.71
C VAL A 43 1.94 -7.30 16.90
N TRP A 44 3.07 -7.44 16.19
CA TRP A 44 3.34 -8.64 15.40
C TRP A 44 3.37 -9.91 16.25
N ALA A 45 4.07 -9.87 17.39
CA ALA A 45 4.16 -11.01 18.31
C ALA A 45 2.77 -11.45 18.80
N GLU A 46 1.89 -10.49 19.12
CA GLU A 46 0.55 -10.79 19.58
C GLU A 46 -0.36 -11.32 18.47
N VAL A 47 -0.29 -10.75 17.26
CA VAL A 47 -1.00 -11.27 16.07
C VAL A 47 -0.59 -12.72 15.82
N ARG A 48 0.72 -13.00 15.78
CA ARG A 48 1.24 -14.37 15.59
C ARG A 48 0.73 -15.33 16.65
N ARG A 49 0.79 -14.93 17.95
CA ARG A 49 0.31 -15.74 19.07
C ARG A 49 -1.18 -16.08 18.93
N VAL A 50 -2.01 -15.09 18.54
CA VAL A 50 -3.45 -15.32 18.31
C VAL A 50 -3.68 -16.34 17.19
N PHE A 51 -2.91 -16.26 16.09
CA PHE A 51 -2.99 -17.25 15.02
C PHE A 51 -2.55 -18.66 15.48
N GLU A 52 -1.48 -18.75 16.26
CA GLU A 52 -0.99 -20.02 16.83
C GLU A 52 -2.01 -20.66 17.77
N GLU A 53 -2.78 -19.86 18.51
CA GLU A 53 -3.81 -20.36 19.43
C GLU A 53 -5.13 -20.73 18.73
N LEU A 54 -5.58 -19.91 17.75
CA LEU A 54 -6.91 -20.06 17.15
C LEU A 54 -6.91 -20.88 15.84
N ALA A 55 -5.80 -20.86 15.10
CA ALA A 55 -5.69 -21.51 13.80
C ALA A 55 -4.24 -21.96 13.52
N PRO A 56 -3.70 -22.90 14.30
CA PRO A 56 -2.30 -23.32 14.19
C PRO A 56 -1.95 -23.85 12.79
N GLU A 57 -2.90 -24.47 12.11
CA GLU A 57 -2.74 -24.94 10.73
C GLU A 57 -2.57 -23.82 9.71
N LYS A 58 -2.96 -22.58 10.04
CA LYS A 58 -2.87 -21.41 9.17
C LYS A 58 -1.66 -20.52 9.43
N VAL A 59 -0.83 -20.84 10.41
CA VAL A 59 0.40 -20.05 10.71
C VAL A 59 1.33 -20.01 9.49
N GLY A 60 1.40 -21.07 8.71
CA GLY A 60 2.14 -21.11 7.45
C GLY A 60 1.72 -20.07 6.41
N LEU A 61 0.45 -19.61 6.46
CA LEU A 61 -0.04 -18.53 5.60
C LEU A 61 0.57 -17.15 5.97
N LEU A 62 1.00 -16.99 7.21
CA LEU A 62 1.75 -15.80 7.66
C LEU A 62 3.25 -15.96 7.35
N ASP A 63 3.84 -17.08 7.70
CA ASP A 63 5.28 -17.32 7.61
C ASP A 63 5.76 -17.47 6.16
N GLY A 64 4.96 -18.09 5.30
CA GLY A 64 5.31 -18.31 3.89
C GLY A 64 5.61 -17.04 3.12
N PRO A 65 4.68 -16.06 3.05
CA PRO A 65 4.91 -14.78 2.39
C PRO A 65 6.06 -13.98 3.00
N LEU A 66 6.23 -14.01 4.34
CA LEU A 66 7.31 -13.32 5.03
C LEU A 66 8.67 -13.93 4.69
N ALA A 67 8.79 -15.27 4.70
CA ALA A 67 10.01 -15.95 4.29
C ALA A 67 10.35 -15.70 2.80
N MET A 68 9.33 -15.64 1.94
CA MET A 68 9.50 -15.32 0.54
C MET A 68 9.98 -13.88 0.35
N SER A 69 9.36 -12.90 1.01
CA SER A 69 9.79 -11.51 0.96
C SER A 69 11.21 -11.33 1.47
N ALA A 70 11.61 -12.04 2.54
CA ALA A 70 12.96 -12.00 3.06
C ALA A 70 14.00 -12.52 2.05
N ARG A 71 13.68 -13.58 1.31
CA ARG A 71 14.55 -14.08 0.22
C ARG A 71 14.69 -13.10 -0.93
N MET A 72 13.58 -12.44 -1.31
CA MET A 72 13.54 -11.49 -2.42
C MET A 72 14.24 -10.17 -2.09
N LEU A 73 14.01 -9.63 -0.89
CA LEU A 73 14.53 -8.33 -0.46
C LEU A 73 15.90 -8.43 0.22
N GLY A 74 16.29 -9.62 0.67
CA GLY A 74 17.55 -9.85 1.41
C GLY A 74 17.51 -9.35 2.85
N PHE A 75 16.33 -9.12 3.42
CA PHE A 75 16.10 -8.81 4.84
C PHE A 75 14.71 -9.29 5.27
N SER A 76 14.56 -9.57 6.57
CA SER A 76 13.29 -9.99 7.16
C SER A 76 12.47 -8.77 7.60
N ILE A 77 11.18 -8.75 7.25
CA ILE A 77 10.26 -7.71 7.73
C ILE A 77 10.15 -7.76 9.26
N THR A 78 10.03 -8.95 9.82
CA THR A 78 9.76 -9.14 11.25
C THR A 78 11.02 -9.12 12.13
N GLU A 79 12.17 -9.54 11.58
CA GLU A 79 13.42 -9.65 12.35
C GLU A 79 14.38 -8.48 12.14
N ASP A 80 14.27 -7.80 10.97
CA ASP A 80 15.16 -6.69 10.64
C ASP A 80 14.41 -5.35 10.59
N LEU A 81 13.29 -5.27 9.83
CA LEU A 81 12.60 -3.99 9.59
C LEU A 81 11.82 -3.52 10.83
N LEU A 82 10.95 -4.36 11.41
CA LEU A 82 10.15 -3.95 12.58
C LEU A 82 11.03 -3.56 13.78
N PRO A 83 12.11 -4.29 14.13
CA PRO A 83 13.01 -3.89 15.22
C PRO A 83 13.80 -2.60 14.94
N ALA A 84 14.06 -2.25 13.67
CA ALA A 84 14.73 -1.00 13.30
C ALA A 84 13.85 0.24 13.50
N LEU A 85 12.53 0.06 13.52
CA LEU A 85 11.55 1.13 13.76
C LEU A 85 11.32 1.34 15.26
N GLY A 86 10.93 2.56 15.62
CA GLY A 86 10.52 2.93 16.97
C GLY A 86 9.01 2.86 17.15
N ASP A 87 8.58 3.34 18.29
CA ASP A 87 7.19 3.20 18.73
C ASP A 87 6.32 4.41 18.35
N THR A 88 6.91 5.62 18.18
CA THR A 88 6.17 6.85 17.89
C THR A 88 6.03 7.08 16.40
N TRP A 89 4.79 7.32 15.97
CA TRP A 89 4.40 7.57 14.59
C TRP A 89 3.57 8.84 14.51
N ALA A 90 3.90 9.72 13.58
CA ALA A 90 3.12 10.90 13.29
C ALA A 90 2.79 10.98 11.80
N LEU A 91 1.54 11.31 11.50
CA LEU A 91 1.07 11.57 10.15
C LEU A 91 0.44 12.96 10.16
N PHE A 92 0.89 13.89 9.31
CA PHE A 92 0.35 15.25 9.29
C PHE A 92 0.56 15.95 7.96
N ASP A 93 -0.24 16.99 7.72
CA ASP A 93 -0.10 17.90 6.60
C ASP A 93 -0.15 19.35 7.09
N ALA A 94 0.67 20.21 6.51
CA ALA A 94 0.81 21.59 6.89
C ALA A 94 0.91 22.53 5.67
N PRO A 95 0.50 23.80 5.80
CA PRO A 95 0.63 24.80 4.74
C PRO A 95 2.04 24.91 4.16
N ALA A 96 3.04 24.79 5.03
CA ALA A 96 4.46 24.86 4.65
C ALA A 96 4.91 23.70 3.74
N HIS A 97 4.17 22.60 3.67
CA HIS A 97 4.45 21.46 2.80
C HIS A 97 4.11 21.74 1.33
N GLY A 98 3.28 22.74 1.06
CA GLY A 98 2.92 23.16 -0.31
C GLY A 98 2.03 22.17 -1.05
N GLY A 99 1.42 21.21 -0.34
CA GLY A 99 0.51 20.23 -0.91
C GLY A 99 -0.91 20.79 -1.09
N ILE A 100 -1.70 20.07 -1.89
CA ILE A 100 -3.15 20.27 -2.03
C ILE A 100 -3.83 18.99 -1.50
N LEU A 101 -4.74 19.15 -0.54
CA LEU A 101 -5.39 18.05 0.15
C LEU A 101 -4.34 17.14 0.85
N LEU A 102 -4.27 15.87 0.48
CA LEU A 102 -3.35 14.89 1.10
C LEU A 102 -1.94 14.87 0.48
N THR A 103 -1.67 15.66 -0.55
CA THR A 103 -0.38 15.60 -1.27
C THR A 103 0.79 16.20 -0.48
N GLY A 104 0.50 17.04 0.53
CA GLY A 104 1.48 17.56 1.47
C GLY A 104 1.71 16.69 2.71
N THR A 105 1.04 15.54 2.77
CA THR A 105 1.14 14.64 3.92
C THR A 105 2.53 14.07 4.07
N VAL A 106 3.02 14.06 5.31
CA VAL A 106 4.25 13.37 5.72
C VAL A 106 3.95 12.34 6.79
N LEU A 107 4.66 11.23 6.71
CA LEU A 107 4.79 10.24 7.76
C LEU A 107 6.13 10.46 8.46
N VAL A 108 6.10 10.58 9.77
CA VAL A 108 7.30 10.59 10.62
C VAL A 108 7.23 9.40 11.55
N ALA A 109 8.30 8.63 11.60
CA ALA A 109 8.41 7.47 12.50
C ALA A 109 9.72 7.53 13.26
N ASP A 110 9.67 7.20 14.54
CA ASP A 110 10.89 6.97 15.31
C ASP A 110 11.68 5.79 14.74
N VAL A 111 13.00 5.87 14.78
CA VAL A 111 13.91 4.84 14.23
C VAL A 111 14.98 4.53 15.25
N LYS A 112 15.14 3.24 15.56
CA LYS A 112 16.20 2.72 16.44
C LYS A 112 17.53 2.54 15.69
N ASP A 113 17.46 2.23 14.38
CA ASP A 113 18.61 2.03 13.51
C ASP A 113 18.35 2.65 12.11
N ALA A 114 18.74 3.90 11.95
CA ALA A 114 18.54 4.66 10.71
C ALA A 114 19.41 4.13 9.55
N GLU A 115 20.61 3.61 9.83
CA GLU A 115 21.49 3.07 8.80
C GLU A 115 20.95 1.74 8.25
N ALA A 116 20.50 0.84 9.12
CA ALA A 116 19.85 -0.39 8.72
C ALA A 116 18.58 -0.12 7.90
N LEU A 117 17.71 0.82 8.35
CA LEU A 117 16.49 1.19 7.63
C LEU A 117 16.81 1.78 6.24
N GLN A 118 17.80 2.67 6.14
CA GLN A 118 18.24 3.21 4.85
C GLN A 118 18.75 2.11 3.91
N GLY A 119 19.51 1.14 4.43
CA GLY A 119 19.96 -0.01 3.65
C GLY A 119 18.80 -0.89 3.15
N MET A 120 17.79 -1.12 3.98
CA MET A 120 16.58 -1.87 3.61
C MET A 120 15.78 -1.13 2.53
N LEU A 121 15.57 0.18 2.66
CA LEU A 121 14.89 0.99 1.65
C LEU A 121 15.62 0.95 0.30
N ALA A 122 16.95 1.03 0.30
CA ALA A 122 17.73 0.90 -0.93
C ALA A 122 17.54 -0.48 -1.61
N ARG A 123 17.49 -1.57 -0.84
CA ARG A 123 17.21 -2.92 -1.38
C ARG A 123 15.79 -3.04 -1.95
N VAL A 124 14.80 -2.44 -1.31
CA VAL A 124 13.42 -2.37 -1.85
C VAL A 124 13.41 -1.68 -3.21
N VAL A 125 14.10 -0.54 -3.34
CA VAL A 125 14.19 0.17 -4.63
C VAL A 125 14.93 -0.67 -5.67
N GLN A 126 16.05 -1.30 -5.30
CA GLN A 126 16.81 -2.18 -6.19
C GLN A 126 15.95 -3.35 -6.69
N PHE A 127 15.14 -3.94 -5.83
CA PHE A 127 14.20 -5.01 -6.19
C PHE A 127 13.07 -4.50 -7.10
N ALA A 128 12.51 -3.32 -6.83
CA ALA A 128 11.39 -2.76 -7.60
C ALA A 128 11.81 -2.25 -8.99
N THR A 129 13.08 -1.89 -9.19
CA THR A 129 13.56 -1.30 -10.45
C THR A 129 13.35 -2.22 -11.67
N PRO A 130 13.75 -3.51 -11.67
CA PRO A 130 13.50 -4.40 -12.82
C PRO A 130 12.01 -4.65 -13.06
N LEU A 131 11.21 -4.76 -11.98
CA LEU A 131 9.76 -4.96 -12.09
C LEU A 131 9.07 -3.75 -12.76
N ALA A 132 9.55 -2.54 -12.47
CA ALA A 132 9.05 -1.33 -13.13
C ALA A 132 9.38 -1.33 -14.63
N HIS A 133 10.56 -1.81 -15.02
CA HIS A 133 10.97 -1.92 -16.42
C HIS A 133 10.09 -2.88 -17.22
N GLU A 134 9.68 -3.99 -16.64
CA GLU A 134 8.73 -4.92 -17.25
C GLU A 134 7.35 -4.26 -17.51
N GLY A 135 6.99 -3.23 -16.72
CA GLY A 135 5.78 -2.44 -16.85
C GLY A 135 5.94 -1.14 -17.66
N GLU A 136 6.98 -0.99 -18.50
CA GLU A 136 7.31 0.22 -19.27
C GLU A 136 7.62 1.46 -18.40
N ALA A 137 7.74 1.31 -17.09
CA ALA A 137 8.14 2.37 -16.18
C ALA A 137 9.63 2.29 -15.86
N THR A 138 10.22 3.42 -15.52
CA THR A 138 11.59 3.46 -15.02
C THR A 138 11.60 4.02 -13.60
N LEU A 139 12.36 3.37 -12.72
CA LEU A 139 12.59 3.85 -11.36
C LEU A 139 14.05 4.27 -11.24
N LYS A 140 14.27 5.52 -10.84
CA LYS A 140 15.61 6.05 -10.56
C LYS A 140 15.64 6.58 -9.13
N LEU A 141 16.51 5.99 -8.29
CA LEU A 141 16.81 6.55 -6.98
C LEU A 141 17.71 7.77 -7.17
N CYS A 142 17.24 8.89 -6.68
CA CYS A 142 17.94 10.18 -6.70
C CYS A 142 18.19 10.62 -5.26
N GLN A 143 19.16 11.52 -5.11
CA GLN A 143 19.49 12.14 -3.83
C GLN A 143 19.64 13.66 -4.03
N MET A 144 19.15 14.42 -3.06
CA MET A 144 19.38 15.85 -2.97
C MET A 144 19.80 16.22 -1.55
N LYS A 145 20.53 17.30 -1.41
CA LYS A 145 20.89 17.85 -0.11
C LYS A 145 20.07 19.11 0.17
N HIS A 146 19.47 19.18 1.35
CA HIS A 146 18.76 20.37 1.82
C HIS A 146 19.21 20.71 3.25
N GLY A 147 19.96 21.81 3.39
CA GLY A 147 20.60 22.17 4.65
C GLY A 147 21.61 21.07 5.09
N ALA A 148 21.40 20.52 6.27
CA ALA A 148 22.20 19.43 6.83
C ALA A 148 21.69 18.03 6.45
N HIS A 149 20.53 17.91 5.80
CA HIS A 149 19.87 16.64 5.56
C HIS A 149 20.05 16.14 4.14
N ASP A 150 20.29 14.84 4.00
CA ASP A 150 20.25 14.12 2.73
C ASP A 150 18.83 13.57 2.52
N ILE A 151 18.24 13.86 1.36
CA ILE A 151 16.91 13.44 0.97
C ILE A 151 17.03 12.52 -0.22
N HIS A 152 16.50 11.32 -0.08
CA HIS A 152 16.38 10.34 -1.15
C HIS A 152 14.99 10.43 -1.77
N TYR A 153 14.90 10.29 -3.09
CA TYR A 153 13.60 10.28 -3.76
C TYR A 153 13.61 9.41 -5.01
N LEU A 154 12.42 8.93 -5.37
CA LEU A 154 12.22 8.12 -6.56
C LEU A 154 11.70 8.98 -7.71
N LEU A 155 12.45 9.02 -8.79
CA LEU A 155 11.98 9.55 -10.06
C LEU A 155 11.35 8.40 -10.84
N ILE A 156 10.06 8.53 -11.16
CA ILE A 156 9.28 7.56 -11.91
C ILE A 156 9.12 8.10 -13.34
N GLY A 157 9.65 7.41 -14.32
CA GLY A 157 9.56 7.77 -15.74
C GLY A 157 8.81 6.71 -16.54
N GLY A 158 8.49 7.03 -17.80
CA GLY A 158 7.76 6.13 -18.72
C GLY A 158 6.23 6.13 -18.53
N VAL A 159 5.75 6.47 -17.34
CA VAL A 159 4.32 6.59 -17.02
C VAL A 159 4.02 7.96 -16.41
N PRO A 160 2.82 8.53 -16.62
CA PRO A 160 2.42 9.76 -15.95
C PRO A 160 2.35 9.53 -14.43
N SER A 161 3.37 9.97 -13.70
CA SER A 161 3.38 9.90 -12.23
C SER A 161 3.32 11.32 -11.65
N PRO A 162 2.26 11.66 -10.89
CA PRO A 162 2.16 12.98 -10.26
C PRO A 162 2.97 13.08 -8.96
N VAL A 163 3.70 12.04 -8.57
CA VAL A 163 4.43 11.97 -7.29
C VAL A 163 5.88 11.53 -7.48
N ALA A 164 6.73 11.98 -6.57
CA ALA A 164 8.13 11.56 -6.44
C ALA A 164 8.39 11.17 -4.97
N PRO A 165 8.00 9.94 -4.55
CA PRO A 165 8.14 9.50 -3.16
C PRO A 165 9.54 9.76 -2.64
N ALA A 166 9.64 10.36 -1.46
CA ALA A 166 10.90 10.83 -0.91
C ALA A 166 10.99 10.52 0.58
N TRP A 167 12.23 10.41 1.09
CA TRP A 167 12.49 10.22 2.51
C TRP A 167 13.83 10.78 2.93
N GLY A 168 13.96 11.01 4.22
CA GLY A 168 15.20 11.42 4.87
C GLY A 168 15.14 11.13 6.36
N PHE A 169 16.24 11.42 7.05
CA PHE A 169 16.40 11.15 8.47
C PHE A 169 16.87 12.39 9.23
N ALA A 170 16.30 12.61 10.40
CA ALA A 170 16.73 13.63 11.34
C ALA A 170 16.35 13.18 12.77
N ASP A 171 17.23 13.41 13.76
CA ASP A 171 16.95 13.19 15.19
C ASP A 171 16.37 11.78 15.50
N ASN A 172 16.98 10.73 14.96
CA ASN A 172 16.52 9.34 15.05
C ASN A 172 15.07 9.14 14.56
N ARG A 173 14.63 9.94 13.59
CA ARG A 173 13.33 9.84 12.94
C ARG A 173 13.48 9.71 11.44
N TRP A 174 12.67 8.85 10.87
CA TRP A 174 12.45 8.71 9.44
C TRP A 174 11.28 9.58 9.02
N VAL A 175 11.49 10.39 7.99
CA VAL A 175 10.46 11.23 7.39
C VAL A 175 10.23 10.75 5.98
N PHE A 176 8.97 10.44 5.65
CA PHE A 176 8.55 10.02 4.33
C PHE A 176 7.43 10.93 3.81
N GLY A 177 7.43 11.22 2.51
CA GLY A 177 6.39 12.01 1.85
C GLY A 177 6.36 11.77 0.35
N LEU A 178 5.34 12.33 -0.31
CA LEU A 178 5.13 12.15 -1.75
C LEU A 178 6.03 13.04 -2.61
N PHE A 179 6.69 14.06 -2.01
CA PHE A 179 7.55 14.99 -2.72
C PHE A 179 8.80 15.32 -1.91
N PRO A 180 9.99 15.46 -2.53
CA PRO A 180 11.21 15.79 -1.81
C PRO A 180 11.16 17.16 -1.12
N GLN A 181 10.41 18.13 -1.65
CA GLN A 181 10.22 19.45 -1.05
C GLN A 181 9.43 19.37 0.26
N THR A 182 8.39 18.54 0.28
CA THR A 182 7.59 18.25 1.48
C THR A 182 8.44 17.63 2.57
N VAL A 183 9.24 16.61 2.21
CA VAL A 183 10.19 15.96 3.13
C VAL A 183 11.25 16.95 3.63
N ALA A 184 11.78 17.82 2.77
CA ALA A 184 12.75 18.85 3.16
C ALA A 184 12.19 19.78 4.24
N THR A 185 10.94 20.23 4.06
CA THR A 185 10.26 21.09 5.04
C THR A 185 10.00 20.36 6.35
N ALA A 186 9.52 19.11 6.29
CA ALA A 186 9.27 18.31 7.48
C ALA A 186 10.55 17.97 8.27
N LEU A 187 11.66 17.67 7.58
CA LEU A 187 12.95 17.43 8.25
C LEU A 187 13.43 18.62 9.06
N ARG A 188 13.18 19.87 8.58
CA ARG A 188 13.51 21.08 9.35
C ARG A 188 12.69 21.19 10.64
N GLN A 189 11.45 20.70 10.65
CA GLN A 189 10.62 20.69 11.84
C GLN A 189 11.02 19.54 12.79
N VAL A 190 11.42 18.40 12.25
CA VAL A 190 11.86 17.24 13.04
C VAL A 190 13.22 17.49 13.72
N ASP A 191 14.19 18.12 13.05
CA ASP A 191 15.50 18.42 13.59
C ASP A 191 15.43 19.50 14.68
N PRO A 192 15.80 19.19 15.95
CA PRO A 192 15.79 20.14 17.05
C PRO A 192 16.58 21.44 16.82
N LYS A 193 17.59 21.41 15.92
CA LYS A 193 18.42 22.58 15.61
C LYS A 193 17.74 23.58 14.71
N THR A 194 16.76 23.18 13.92
CA THR A 194 16.06 24.00 12.93
C THR A 194 14.56 24.09 13.17
N ARG A 195 14.05 23.38 14.19
CA ARG A 195 12.64 23.32 14.57
C ARG A 195 12.07 24.71 14.88
N GLY A 196 10.90 24.98 14.30
CA GLY A 196 10.08 26.15 14.60
C GLY A 196 9.11 25.92 15.75
N GLU A 197 8.03 26.72 15.80
CA GLU A 197 6.89 26.49 16.70
C GLU A 197 6.21 25.16 16.37
N SER A 198 5.70 24.50 17.40
CA SER A 198 5.08 23.19 17.29
C SER A 198 3.57 23.22 17.53
N LEU A 199 2.89 22.11 17.32
CA LEU A 199 1.47 21.95 17.66
C LEU A 199 1.17 22.34 19.12
N LEU A 200 2.13 22.17 20.02
CA LEU A 200 2.01 22.59 21.42
C LEU A 200 1.83 24.11 21.58
N ASP A 201 2.27 24.90 20.59
CA ASP A 201 2.15 26.36 20.58
C ASP A 201 0.86 26.84 19.87
N ASN A 202 0.05 25.91 19.36
CA ASN A 202 -1.22 26.22 18.71
C ASN A 202 -2.32 26.47 19.77
N PRO A 203 -2.94 27.66 19.82
CA PRO A 203 -3.90 28.00 20.86
C PRO A 203 -5.19 27.14 20.83
N ASP A 204 -5.66 26.77 19.63
CA ASP A 204 -6.85 25.92 19.50
C ASP A 204 -6.58 24.50 19.96
N PHE A 205 -5.37 23.97 19.65
CA PHE A 205 -4.93 22.69 20.15
C PHE A 205 -4.84 22.72 21.69
N GLN A 206 -4.21 23.73 22.28
CA GLN A 206 -4.10 23.86 23.73
C GLN A 206 -5.48 23.90 24.41
N ALA A 207 -6.40 24.70 23.87
CA ALA A 207 -7.76 24.84 24.40
C ALA A 207 -8.55 23.52 24.32
N GLY A 208 -8.43 22.78 23.23
CA GLY A 208 -9.05 21.47 23.05
C GLY A 208 -8.40 20.41 23.95
N ARG A 209 -7.07 20.34 23.96
CA ARG A 209 -6.27 19.37 24.74
C ARG A 209 -6.51 19.48 26.24
N ALA A 210 -6.72 20.71 26.76
CA ALA A 210 -6.99 20.94 28.18
C ALA A 210 -8.29 20.28 28.70
N ARG A 211 -9.20 19.92 27.80
CA ARG A 211 -10.49 19.28 28.12
C ARG A 211 -10.46 17.76 28.02
N LEU A 212 -9.35 17.18 27.60
CA LEU A 212 -9.22 15.77 27.25
C LEU A 212 -8.27 15.03 28.22
N PRO A 213 -8.35 13.69 28.30
CA PRO A 213 -7.42 12.90 29.09
C PRO A 213 -5.96 13.21 28.74
N LYS A 214 -5.10 13.28 29.78
CA LYS A 214 -3.69 13.63 29.61
C LYS A 214 -2.85 12.43 29.15
N ASP A 215 -3.14 11.25 29.70
CA ASP A 215 -2.40 10.01 29.41
C ASP A 215 -2.97 9.34 28.17
N ALA A 216 -2.66 9.92 26.99
CA ALA A 216 -3.14 9.43 25.71
C ALA A 216 -2.03 8.70 24.94
N GLN A 217 -2.35 7.57 24.33
CA GLN A 217 -1.48 6.82 23.42
C GLN A 217 -1.55 7.36 21.98
N GLY A 218 -2.65 8.07 21.67
CA GLY A 218 -2.84 8.76 20.39
C GLY A 218 -3.45 10.13 20.60
N ILE A 219 -3.01 11.10 19.79
CA ILE A 219 -3.51 12.49 19.77
C ILE A 219 -3.71 12.91 18.34
N GLY A 220 -4.94 13.37 18.04
CA GLY A 220 -5.32 13.95 16.77
C GLY A 220 -5.63 15.43 16.87
N TYR A 221 -5.29 16.19 15.83
CA TYR A 221 -5.70 17.58 15.64
C TYR A 221 -6.24 17.77 14.21
N PHE A 222 -7.27 18.59 14.08
CA PHE A 222 -7.88 18.87 12.80
C PHE A 222 -8.40 20.32 12.72
N ASP A 223 -7.87 21.08 11.75
CA ASP A 223 -8.29 22.45 11.51
C ASP A 223 -9.59 22.48 10.67
N VAL A 224 -10.72 22.39 11.37
CA VAL A 224 -12.06 22.46 10.76
C VAL A 224 -12.29 23.83 10.12
N GLN A 225 -11.73 24.88 10.69
CA GLN A 225 -11.85 26.23 10.15
C GLN A 225 -11.15 26.35 8.81
N TYR A 226 -9.96 25.76 8.66
CA TYR A 226 -9.25 25.73 7.38
C TYR A 226 -10.06 24.99 6.31
N LEU A 227 -10.58 23.81 6.62
CA LEU A 227 -11.42 23.07 5.69
C LEU A 227 -12.70 23.85 5.32
N THR A 228 -13.30 24.52 6.30
CA THR A 228 -14.45 25.38 6.03
C THR A 228 -14.08 26.47 5.04
N ARG A 229 -12.92 27.14 5.19
CA ARG A 229 -12.44 28.14 4.24
C ARG A 229 -12.19 27.58 2.85
N LEU A 230 -11.68 26.35 2.77
CA LEU A 230 -11.36 25.66 1.51
C LEU A 230 -12.63 25.22 0.76
N PHE A 231 -13.55 24.57 1.47
CA PHE A 231 -14.70 23.93 0.84
C PHE A 231 -15.94 24.83 0.71
N TYR A 232 -16.09 25.87 1.51
CA TYR A 232 -17.22 26.77 1.43
C TYR A 232 -17.40 27.40 0.04
N PRO A 233 -16.37 27.96 -0.63
CA PRO A 233 -16.51 28.48 -1.99
C PRO A 233 -16.94 27.42 -3.00
N VAL A 234 -16.41 26.20 -2.89
CA VAL A 234 -16.74 25.07 -3.78
C VAL A 234 -18.19 24.64 -3.56
N ALA A 235 -18.60 24.47 -2.30
CA ALA A 235 -19.97 24.13 -1.95
C ALA A 235 -20.98 25.20 -2.42
N LYS A 236 -20.61 26.48 -2.29
CA LYS A 236 -21.42 27.59 -2.79
C LYS A 236 -21.59 27.53 -4.31
N LEU A 237 -20.51 27.29 -5.05
CA LEU A 237 -20.58 27.12 -6.52
C LEU A 237 -21.45 25.93 -6.91
N ALA A 238 -21.28 24.78 -6.26
CA ALA A 238 -22.06 23.57 -6.51
C ALA A 238 -23.56 23.80 -6.21
N LEU A 239 -23.87 24.53 -5.13
CA LEU A 239 -25.24 24.86 -4.76
C LEU A 239 -25.89 25.78 -5.79
N ILE A 240 -25.17 26.81 -6.26
CA ILE A 240 -25.65 27.73 -7.30
C ILE A 240 -25.92 26.97 -8.61
N ALA A 241 -24.98 26.12 -9.03
CA ALA A 241 -25.14 25.30 -10.23
C ALA A 241 -26.31 24.32 -10.10
N GLY A 242 -26.44 23.65 -8.96
CA GLY A 242 -27.57 22.75 -8.67
C GLY A 242 -28.92 23.47 -8.67
N ALA A 243 -28.98 24.66 -8.06
CA ALA A 243 -30.20 25.48 -8.07
C ALA A 243 -30.63 25.89 -9.48
N SER A 244 -29.65 26.24 -10.33
CA SER A 244 -29.95 26.60 -11.73
C SER A 244 -30.55 25.43 -12.53
N VAL A 245 -30.15 24.21 -12.24
CA VAL A 245 -30.69 22.98 -12.85
C VAL A 245 -32.09 22.65 -12.29
N LEU A 246 -32.33 22.94 -11.01
CA LEU A 246 -33.58 22.60 -10.33
C LEU A 246 -34.68 23.67 -10.46
N ALA A 247 -34.33 24.92 -10.77
CA ALA A 247 -35.28 26.02 -10.91
C ALA A 247 -36.43 25.73 -11.92
N PRO A 248 -36.19 25.13 -13.12
CA PRO A 248 -37.26 24.76 -14.03
C PRO A 248 -38.23 23.72 -13.46
N HIS A 249 -37.85 23.02 -12.40
CA HIS A 249 -38.67 22.03 -11.71
C HIS A 249 -39.36 22.60 -10.46
N GLY A 250 -39.37 23.91 -10.29
CA GLY A 250 -40.05 24.60 -9.20
C GLY A 250 -39.30 24.60 -7.87
N VAL A 251 -38.02 24.30 -7.86
CA VAL A 251 -37.17 24.38 -6.66
C VAL A 251 -36.44 25.74 -6.66
N GLU A 252 -36.87 26.64 -5.79
CA GLU A 252 -36.23 27.94 -5.58
C GLU A 252 -35.32 27.88 -4.34
N ILE A 253 -34.06 28.22 -4.51
CA ILE A 253 -33.07 28.34 -3.43
C ILE A 253 -32.74 29.84 -3.25
N ASP A 254 -33.05 30.34 -2.07
CA ASP A 254 -32.68 31.73 -1.72
C ASP A 254 -31.22 31.76 -1.22
N PHE A 255 -30.31 32.22 -2.09
CA PHE A 255 -28.90 32.32 -1.74
C PHE A 255 -28.59 33.43 -0.71
N ALA A 256 -29.53 34.35 -0.44
CA ALA A 256 -29.37 35.32 0.62
C ALA A 256 -29.37 34.72 2.01
N LEU A 257 -29.89 33.47 2.15
CA LEU A 257 -29.87 32.73 3.38
C LEU A 257 -28.52 32.06 3.69
N LEU A 258 -27.60 32.01 2.72
CA LEU A 258 -26.25 31.46 2.95
C LEU A 258 -25.45 32.46 3.80
N PRO A 259 -24.95 32.04 4.98
CA PRO A 259 -24.17 32.90 5.84
C PRO A 259 -22.84 33.27 5.16
N PRO A 260 -22.31 34.50 5.39
CA PRO A 260 -20.98 34.87 4.92
C PRO A 260 -19.90 33.92 5.45
N LEU A 261 -18.84 33.69 4.65
CA LEU A 261 -17.74 32.81 5.04
C LEU A 261 -17.15 33.10 6.44
N PRO A 262 -16.88 34.40 6.80
CA PRO A 262 -16.34 34.67 8.15
C PRO A 262 -17.27 34.24 9.29
N GLU A 263 -18.58 34.40 9.10
CA GLU A 263 -19.57 33.98 10.10
C GLU A 263 -19.68 32.44 10.19
N THR A 264 -19.53 31.74 9.06
CA THR A 264 -19.51 30.27 9.02
C THR A 264 -18.28 29.74 9.73
N VAL A 265 -17.10 30.31 9.45
CA VAL A 265 -15.83 29.93 10.09
C VAL A 265 -15.86 30.23 11.61
N ALA A 266 -16.45 31.35 12.03
CA ALA A 266 -16.54 31.71 13.43
C ALA A 266 -17.45 30.78 14.27
N LYS A 267 -18.32 30.01 13.61
CA LYS A 267 -19.23 29.07 14.27
C LYS A 267 -18.64 27.67 14.45
N VAL A 268 -17.53 27.37 13.78
CA VAL A 268 -16.88 26.06 13.92
C VAL A 268 -15.61 26.18 14.74
N THR A 269 -15.36 25.15 15.54
CA THR A 269 -14.16 25.02 16.37
C THR A 269 -13.27 23.90 15.83
N ASN A 270 -11.96 24.10 15.95
CA ASN A 270 -11.00 23.07 15.56
C ASN A 270 -11.13 21.86 16.49
N ASN A 271 -10.88 20.68 15.97
CA ASN A 271 -11.04 19.43 16.71
C ASN A 271 -9.71 18.95 17.27
N VAL A 272 -9.72 18.56 18.53
CA VAL A 272 -8.65 17.78 19.17
C VAL A 272 -9.25 16.46 19.63
N SER A 273 -8.58 15.37 19.37
CA SER A 273 -8.99 14.03 19.80
C SER A 273 -7.87 13.33 20.55
N THR A 274 -8.24 12.41 21.44
CA THR A 274 -7.32 11.54 22.15
C THR A 274 -7.83 10.12 22.16
N SER A 275 -6.92 9.18 22.04
CA SER A 275 -7.14 7.78 22.35
C SER A 275 -6.33 7.40 23.58
N SER A 276 -6.99 6.88 24.58
CA SER A 276 -6.37 6.39 25.81
C SER A 276 -6.89 5.02 26.17
N VAL A 277 -6.07 4.27 26.87
CA VAL A 277 -6.37 2.90 27.26
C VAL A 277 -6.06 2.75 28.73
N ASP A 278 -7.05 2.36 29.51
CA ASP A 278 -6.94 2.14 30.94
C ASP A 278 -7.54 0.77 31.36
N VAL A 279 -7.67 0.53 32.66
CA VAL A 279 -8.23 -0.72 33.19
C VAL A 279 -9.68 -0.96 32.80
N ASP A 280 -10.42 0.11 32.48
CA ASP A 280 -11.84 0.06 32.14
C ASP A 280 -12.08 -0.13 30.63
N GLY A 281 -11.07 0.09 29.77
CA GLY A 281 -11.19 -0.12 28.34
C GLY A 281 -10.41 0.86 27.48
N ILE A 282 -10.93 1.10 26.27
CA ILE A 282 -10.41 2.06 25.30
C ILE A 282 -11.33 3.27 25.31
N LEU A 283 -10.76 4.43 25.61
CA LEU A 283 -11.48 5.70 25.61
C LEU A 283 -11.03 6.56 24.42
N TYR A 284 -11.96 6.88 23.55
CA TYR A 284 -11.79 7.93 22.56
C TYR A 284 -12.54 9.18 23.03
N ALA A 285 -11.85 10.27 23.14
CA ALA A 285 -12.43 11.55 23.53
C ALA A 285 -12.08 12.63 22.51
N SER A 286 -13.00 13.54 22.23
CA SER A 286 -12.75 14.67 21.33
C SER A 286 -13.36 15.95 21.85
N SER A 287 -12.73 17.08 21.51
CA SER A 287 -13.16 18.43 21.81
C SER A 287 -13.16 19.25 20.55
N GLY A 288 -14.30 19.86 20.18
CA GLY A 288 -14.48 20.63 18.96
C GLY A 288 -15.48 20.01 18.00
N ASP A 289 -15.65 20.65 16.83
CA ASP A 289 -16.59 20.20 15.80
C ASP A 289 -16.00 19.09 14.93
N GLY A 290 -16.87 18.28 14.36
CA GLY A 290 -16.46 17.18 13.46
C GLY A 290 -15.91 15.94 14.15
N GLY A 291 -15.92 15.88 15.50
CA GLY A 291 -15.32 14.79 16.28
C GLY A 291 -15.80 13.39 15.92
N SER A 292 -17.08 13.20 15.60
CA SER A 292 -17.61 11.89 15.19
C SER A 292 -17.14 11.43 13.81
N LEU A 293 -16.95 12.37 12.88
CA LEU A 293 -16.43 12.08 11.54
C LEU A 293 -14.94 11.76 11.61
N MET A 294 -14.20 12.47 12.49
CA MET A 294 -12.77 12.26 12.69
C MET A 294 -12.47 11.02 13.52
N MET A 295 -13.33 10.64 14.46
CA MET A 295 -13.21 9.33 15.14
C MET A 295 -13.29 8.16 14.16
N ALA A 296 -14.15 8.26 13.17
CA ALA A 296 -14.22 7.24 12.12
C ALA A 296 -12.98 7.29 11.20
N ALA A 297 -12.45 8.48 10.93
CA ALA A 297 -11.27 8.66 10.07
C ALA A 297 -9.97 8.28 10.78
N SER A 298 -9.78 8.62 12.07
CA SER A 298 -8.57 8.26 12.83
C SER A 298 -8.52 6.76 13.15
N ALA A 299 -9.64 6.12 13.45
CA ALA A 299 -9.71 4.66 13.59
C ALA A 299 -9.44 3.94 12.26
N ALA A 300 -9.77 4.56 11.12
CA ALA A 300 -9.55 4.04 9.78
C ALA A 300 -8.17 4.39 9.20
N SER A 301 -7.57 5.52 9.58
CA SER A 301 -6.36 6.04 8.92
C SER A 301 -5.09 5.25 9.25
N PHE A 302 -4.98 4.64 10.41
CA PHE A 302 -3.81 3.83 10.79
C PHE A 302 -3.81 2.38 10.28
N GLY A 303 -4.90 1.87 9.74
CA GLY A 303 -4.94 0.45 9.37
C GLY A 303 -5.45 0.15 7.97
N VAL A 304 -6.28 0.97 7.40
CA VAL A 304 -7.16 0.46 6.33
C VAL A 304 -7.09 1.24 5.03
N SER A 305 -6.99 2.56 5.03
CA SER A 305 -7.20 3.32 3.80
C SER A 305 -5.98 3.48 2.88
N ILE A 306 -4.76 3.40 3.41
CA ILE A 306 -3.52 3.47 2.61
C ILE A 306 -2.96 2.06 2.37
N ALA A 307 -3.11 1.15 3.33
CA ALA A 307 -2.57 -0.20 3.23
C ALA A 307 -3.42 -1.14 2.37
N LEU A 308 -4.75 -1.06 2.41
CA LEU A 308 -5.60 -2.02 1.71
C LEU A 308 -5.50 -1.94 0.18
N PRO A 309 -5.59 -0.78 -0.50
CA PRO A 309 -5.46 -0.75 -1.95
C PRO A 309 -4.03 -1.06 -2.41
N SER A 310 -3.02 -0.60 -1.67
CA SER A 310 -1.61 -0.90 -1.99
C SER A 310 -1.25 -2.33 -1.64
N LEU A 311 -1.77 -2.90 -0.55
CA LEU A 311 -1.59 -4.30 -0.18
C LEU A 311 -2.33 -5.25 -1.14
N ALA A 312 -3.55 -4.91 -1.55
CA ALA A 312 -4.29 -5.67 -2.55
C ALA A 312 -3.55 -5.67 -3.89
N ARG A 313 -3.04 -4.52 -4.31
CA ARG A 313 -2.25 -4.41 -5.55
C ARG A 313 -0.89 -5.10 -5.45
N ALA A 314 -0.20 -4.97 -4.32
CA ALA A 314 1.05 -5.69 -4.05
C ALA A 314 0.81 -7.21 -4.01
N ARG A 315 -0.30 -7.67 -3.43
CA ARG A 315 -0.68 -9.08 -3.41
C ARG A 315 -0.97 -9.61 -4.82
N GLU A 316 -1.65 -8.85 -5.67
CA GLU A 316 -1.89 -9.24 -7.07
C GLU A 316 -0.58 -9.28 -7.88
N VAL A 317 0.30 -8.30 -7.72
CA VAL A 317 1.64 -8.33 -8.34
C VAL A 317 2.46 -9.54 -7.87
N ALA A 318 2.41 -9.85 -6.57
CA ALA A 318 3.07 -11.05 -6.02
C ALA A 318 2.48 -12.34 -6.60
N LYS A 319 1.17 -12.46 -6.70
CA LYS A 319 0.49 -13.61 -7.33
C LYS A 319 0.90 -13.76 -8.81
N ARG A 320 0.97 -12.66 -9.56
CA ARG A 320 1.47 -12.67 -10.96
C ARG A 320 2.90 -13.18 -11.05
N ALA A 321 3.79 -12.71 -10.17
CA ALA A 321 5.18 -13.14 -10.15
C ALA A 321 5.33 -14.64 -9.80
N VAL A 322 4.53 -15.15 -8.86
CA VAL A 322 4.52 -16.58 -8.51
C VAL A 322 4.02 -17.42 -9.70
N SER A 323 2.91 -16.99 -10.33
CA SER A 323 2.38 -17.68 -11.49
C SER A 323 3.35 -17.68 -12.68
N ALA A 324 4.03 -16.56 -12.95
CA ALA A 324 5.10 -16.48 -13.95
C ALA A 324 6.26 -17.43 -13.64
N SER A 325 6.63 -17.58 -12.36
CA SER A 325 7.65 -18.55 -11.92
C SER A 325 7.20 -20.00 -12.15
N ASN A 326 5.93 -20.30 -11.87
CA ASN A 326 5.36 -21.61 -12.15
C ASN A 326 5.38 -21.95 -13.65
N LEU A 327 4.97 -21.02 -14.49
CA LEU A 327 5.01 -21.19 -15.95
C LEU A 327 6.45 -21.39 -16.46
N ARG A 328 7.45 -20.67 -15.93
CA ARG A 328 8.87 -20.91 -16.26
C ARG A 328 9.32 -22.32 -15.87
N ALA A 329 8.90 -22.79 -14.69
CA ALA A 329 9.21 -24.16 -14.27
C ALA A 329 8.58 -25.22 -15.20
N ILE A 330 7.33 -24.98 -15.63
CA ILE A 330 6.65 -25.84 -16.63
C ILE A 330 7.42 -25.82 -17.95
N GLY A 331 7.82 -24.65 -18.47
CA GLY A 331 8.60 -24.51 -19.69
C GLY A 331 9.95 -25.25 -19.62
N GLN A 332 10.68 -25.08 -18.53
CA GLN A 332 11.94 -25.80 -18.29
C GLN A 332 11.72 -27.31 -18.27
N ALA A 333 10.67 -27.78 -17.59
CA ALA A 333 10.31 -29.18 -17.53
C ALA A 333 9.97 -29.74 -18.92
N CYS A 334 9.25 -28.99 -19.77
CA CYS A 334 8.96 -29.38 -21.15
C CYS A 334 10.26 -29.55 -21.97
N HIS A 335 11.21 -28.61 -21.85
CA HIS A 335 12.50 -28.72 -22.55
C HIS A 335 13.33 -29.89 -22.05
N ILE A 336 13.35 -30.15 -20.72
CA ILE A 336 14.04 -31.34 -20.17
C ILE A 336 13.40 -32.63 -20.71
N TYR A 337 12.07 -32.70 -20.68
CA TYR A 337 11.33 -33.83 -21.23
C TYR A 337 11.63 -34.06 -22.72
N ALA A 338 11.67 -33.00 -23.54
CA ALA A 338 11.95 -33.08 -24.95
C ALA A 338 13.32 -33.67 -25.30
N ASN A 339 14.35 -33.42 -24.48
CA ASN A 339 15.70 -33.97 -24.67
C ASN A 339 15.69 -35.52 -24.70
N ASP A 340 14.79 -36.15 -23.92
CA ASP A 340 14.68 -37.61 -23.84
C ASP A 340 13.59 -38.17 -24.76
N ASN A 341 12.79 -37.28 -25.41
CA ASN A 341 11.61 -37.65 -26.21
C ASN A 341 11.66 -37.11 -27.65
N GLN A 342 12.80 -37.11 -28.31
CA GLN A 342 12.98 -36.72 -29.71
C GLN A 342 12.52 -35.29 -30.02
N ASP A 343 12.90 -34.36 -29.15
CA ASP A 343 12.53 -32.93 -29.20
C ASP A 343 11.02 -32.65 -29.08
N LYS A 344 10.18 -33.64 -28.75
CA LYS A 344 8.75 -33.47 -28.57
C LYS A 344 8.40 -33.04 -27.15
N PHE A 345 7.59 -32.01 -27.04
CA PHE A 345 6.97 -31.67 -25.78
C PHE A 345 5.87 -32.68 -25.41
N PRO A 346 5.54 -32.84 -24.12
CA PRO A 346 4.48 -33.75 -23.70
C PRO A 346 3.11 -33.28 -24.20
N ASP A 347 2.16 -34.19 -24.34
CA ASP A 347 0.78 -33.87 -24.76
C ASP A 347 -0.03 -33.15 -23.65
N ASP A 348 0.34 -33.38 -22.39
CA ASP A 348 -0.23 -32.73 -21.22
C ASP A 348 0.79 -32.67 -20.07
N SER A 349 0.37 -32.24 -18.88
CA SER A 349 1.24 -32.11 -17.70
C SER A 349 1.53 -33.44 -16.99
N ALA A 350 0.78 -34.52 -17.24
CA ALA A 350 0.91 -35.78 -16.51
C ALA A 350 2.29 -36.45 -16.70
N PRO A 351 2.89 -36.48 -17.92
CA PRO A 351 4.25 -37.01 -18.10
C PRO A 351 5.32 -36.22 -17.33
N LEU A 352 5.13 -34.90 -17.16
CA LEU A 352 6.06 -34.06 -16.39
C LEU A 352 6.02 -34.40 -14.90
N ILE A 353 4.83 -34.66 -14.34
CA ILE A 353 4.65 -35.10 -12.95
C ILE A 353 5.24 -36.49 -12.78
N ALA A 354 4.94 -37.45 -13.68
CA ALA A 354 5.41 -38.80 -13.63
C ALA A 354 6.96 -38.92 -13.69
N ALA A 355 7.59 -38.01 -14.44
CA ALA A 355 9.04 -37.88 -14.51
C ALA A 355 9.66 -37.12 -13.32
N GLY A 356 8.85 -36.60 -12.42
CA GLY A 356 9.32 -35.80 -11.27
C GLY A 356 9.89 -34.43 -11.64
N LEU A 357 9.60 -33.91 -12.85
CA LEU A 357 10.09 -32.64 -13.36
C LEU A 357 9.29 -31.45 -12.82
N VAL A 358 8.00 -31.65 -12.49
CA VAL A 358 7.14 -30.69 -11.82
C VAL A 358 6.35 -31.38 -10.70
N THR A 359 5.97 -30.60 -9.70
CA THR A 359 5.02 -31.04 -8.67
C THR A 359 3.62 -30.53 -9.01
N PRO A 360 2.52 -31.19 -8.56
CA PRO A 360 1.16 -30.71 -8.75
C PRO A 360 0.98 -29.23 -8.34
N LYS A 361 1.62 -28.82 -7.26
CA LYS A 361 1.59 -27.42 -6.77
C LYS A 361 2.09 -26.39 -7.78
N VAL A 362 3.01 -26.74 -8.69
CA VAL A 362 3.48 -25.85 -9.75
C VAL A 362 2.43 -25.67 -10.84
N LEU A 363 1.48 -26.59 -10.97
CA LEU A 363 0.38 -26.51 -11.94
C LEU A 363 -0.79 -25.65 -11.44
N HIS A 364 -0.74 -25.20 -10.19
CA HIS A 364 -1.75 -24.34 -9.59
C HIS A 364 -1.27 -22.89 -9.53
N SER A 365 -2.09 -21.97 -10.07
CA SER A 365 -1.82 -20.53 -10.02
C SER A 365 -2.45 -19.91 -8.77
N PRO A 366 -1.72 -19.09 -8.00
CA PRO A 366 -2.30 -18.37 -6.87
C PRO A 366 -3.33 -17.31 -7.29
N ARG A 367 -3.50 -17.07 -8.59
CA ARG A 367 -4.54 -16.21 -9.17
C ARG A 367 -5.84 -16.96 -9.45
N ASP A 368 -5.80 -18.31 -9.49
CA ASP A 368 -7.00 -19.12 -9.65
C ASP A 368 -7.81 -19.08 -8.35
N PRO A 369 -9.10 -18.69 -8.38
CA PRO A 369 -9.96 -18.69 -7.20
C PRO A 369 -10.39 -20.10 -6.76
N ASP A 370 -10.13 -21.12 -7.57
CA ASP A 370 -10.39 -22.52 -7.21
C ASP A 370 -9.35 -22.98 -6.19
N ASP A 371 -9.80 -23.32 -4.97
CA ASP A 371 -8.93 -23.79 -3.87
C ASP A 371 -8.57 -25.29 -3.97
N ASP A 372 -8.96 -25.97 -5.06
CA ASP A 372 -8.58 -27.36 -5.29
C ASP A 372 -7.10 -27.43 -5.69
N GLU A 373 -6.25 -27.89 -4.77
CA GLU A 373 -4.79 -28.00 -4.99
C GLU A 373 -4.40 -28.97 -6.13
N ASP A 374 -5.33 -29.83 -6.57
CA ASP A 374 -5.15 -30.76 -7.69
C ASP A 374 -5.64 -30.15 -9.03
N ALA A 375 -6.29 -28.99 -9.00
CA ALA A 375 -6.76 -28.32 -10.21
C ALA A 375 -5.60 -27.71 -11.02
N VAL A 376 -5.58 -27.96 -12.33
CA VAL A 376 -4.62 -27.34 -13.25
C VAL A 376 -5.11 -25.97 -13.64
N SER A 377 -4.37 -24.93 -13.24
CA SER A 377 -4.70 -23.52 -13.48
C SER A 377 -4.15 -22.98 -14.81
N TYR A 378 -3.45 -23.79 -15.58
CA TYR A 378 -2.85 -23.36 -16.84
C TYR A 378 -3.43 -24.14 -18.02
N VAL A 379 -3.71 -23.44 -19.12
CA VAL A 379 -4.07 -24.04 -20.38
C VAL A 379 -2.78 -24.34 -21.15
N TYR A 380 -2.58 -25.58 -21.52
CA TYR A 380 -1.39 -26.05 -22.25
C TYR A 380 -1.76 -26.36 -23.71
N ILE A 381 -0.95 -25.89 -24.67
CA ILE A 381 -1.15 -26.11 -26.12
C ILE A 381 -0.24 -27.24 -26.55
N SER A 382 -0.80 -28.43 -26.70
CA SER A 382 -0.10 -29.66 -27.08
C SER A 382 0.31 -29.69 -28.58
N GLY A 383 1.09 -30.71 -28.95
CA GLY A 383 1.49 -30.98 -30.36
C GLY A 383 2.65 -30.12 -30.82
N GLN A 384 3.37 -29.45 -29.93
CA GLN A 384 4.55 -28.64 -30.25
C GLN A 384 5.85 -29.38 -29.89
N THR A 385 6.95 -28.89 -30.41
CA THR A 385 8.30 -29.44 -30.18
C THR A 385 9.26 -28.33 -29.78
N ALA A 386 10.44 -28.67 -29.28
CA ALA A 386 11.50 -27.73 -29.00
C ALA A 386 11.97 -26.93 -30.22
N ALA A 387 11.71 -27.46 -31.44
CA ALA A 387 12.03 -26.80 -32.73
C ALA A 387 10.85 -25.99 -33.31
N SER A 388 9.68 -25.93 -32.64
CA SER A 388 8.55 -25.12 -33.07
C SER A 388 8.90 -23.62 -33.00
N ASP A 389 8.11 -22.76 -33.66
CA ASP A 389 8.35 -21.31 -33.66
C ASP A 389 8.40 -20.78 -32.22
N PRO A 390 9.52 -20.15 -31.79
CA PRO A 390 9.68 -19.66 -30.44
C PRO A 390 8.63 -18.65 -29.98
N ARG A 391 7.95 -17.99 -30.95
CA ARG A 391 6.84 -17.05 -30.67
C ARG A 391 5.48 -17.73 -30.47
N ASN A 392 5.42 -19.05 -30.52
CA ASN A 392 4.20 -19.77 -30.22
C ASN A 392 3.97 -19.82 -28.71
N VAL A 393 2.73 -19.62 -28.30
CA VAL A 393 2.30 -19.85 -26.92
C VAL A 393 2.35 -21.35 -26.64
N LEU A 394 3.00 -21.73 -25.54
CA LEU A 394 3.04 -23.10 -25.05
C LEU A 394 2.01 -23.31 -23.93
N ALA A 395 1.89 -22.34 -23.00
CA ALA A 395 0.87 -22.37 -21.97
C ALA A 395 0.51 -20.95 -21.49
N TYR A 396 -0.66 -20.80 -20.89
CA TYR A 396 -1.13 -19.55 -20.29
C TYR A 396 -2.06 -19.79 -19.11
N GLU A 397 -2.32 -18.78 -18.29
CA GLU A 397 -3.25 -18.90 -17.15
C GLU A 397 -4.69 -19.12 -17.64
N ARG A 398 -5.39 -20.10 -17.07
CA ARG A 398 -6.81 -20.36 -17.35
C ARG A 398 -7.70 -19.20 -16.93
N VAL A 399 -7.37 -18.57 -15.80
CA VAL A 399 -8.07 -17.40 -15.27
C VAL A 399 -7.26 -16.15 -15.58
N PHE A 400 -7.87 -15.22 -16.26
CA PHE A 400 -7.30 -13.91 -16.61
C PHE A 400 -8.34 -12.81 -16.37
N ASP A 401 -7.87 -11.60 -16.20
CA ASP A 401 -8.68 -10.41 -15.99
C ASP A 401 -8.45 -9.37 -17.11
N ASP A 402 -9.12 -8.21 -17.00
CA ASP A 402 -8.98 -7.13 -17.98
C ASP A 402 -7.55 -6.53 -18.00
N GLU A 403 -6.75 -6.75 -16.93
CA GLU A 403 -5.37 -6.27 -16.86
C GLU A 403 -4.41 -7.17 -17.66
N GLY A 404 -4.70 -8.47 -17.80
CA GLY A 404 -3.91 -9.40 -18.60
C GLY A 404 -3.69 -10.77 -17.97
N THR A 405 -2.71 -11.49 -18.53
CA THR A 405 -2.34 -12.87 -18.14
C THR A 405 -0.85 -13.14 -18.35
N ASN A 406 -0.30 -14.08 -17.58
CA ASN A 406 1.03 -14.63 -17.86
C ASN A 406 0.97 -15.65 -18.99
N VAL A 407 1.89 -15.54 -19.93
CA VAL A 407 1.96 -16.39 -21.14
C VAL A 407 3.36 -17.00 -21.22
N LEU A 408 3.43 -18.32 -21.31
CA LEU A 408 4.66 -19.07 -21.56
C LEU A 408 4.79 -19.34 -23.06
N PHE A 409 5.96 -19.10 -23.61
CA PHE A 409 6.30 -19.37 -25.00
C PHE A 409 7.12 -20.64 -25.17
N VAL A 410 7.20 -21.14 -26.40
CA VAL A 410 7.95 -22.36 -26.74
C VAL A 410 9.42 -22.29 -26.38
N ASP A 411 10.05 -21.13 -26.45
CA ASP A 411 11.46 -20.94 -26.04
C ASP A 411 11.69 -20.88 -24.52
N GLY A 412 10.60 -20.99 -23.72
CA GLY A 412 10.64 -21.01 -22.26
C GLY A 412 10.56 -19.64 -21.61
N HIS A 413 10.51 -18.52 -22.35
CA HIS A 413 10.29 -17.22 -21.72
C HIS A 413 8.81 -17.06 -21.31
N VAL A 414 8.58 -16.27 -20.28
CA VAL A 414 7.24 -15.92 -19.77
C VAL A 414 7.08 -14.42 -19.77
N GLU A 415 5.98 -13.96 -20.37
CA GLU A 415 5.64 -12.53 -20.48
C GLU A 415 4.26 -12.27 -19.91
N TRP A 416 4.10 -11.11 -19.24
CA TRP A 416 2.79 -10.59 -18.84
C TRP A 416 2.19 -9.82 -20.01
N MET A 417 1.05 -10.26 -20.53
CA MET A 417 0.40 -9.65 -21.67
C MET A 417 -0.95 -9.05 -21.30
N LYS A 418 -1.24 -7.85 -21.83
CA LYS A 418 -2.60 -7.28 -21.79
C LYS A 418 -3.55 -8.16 -22.61
N LEU A 419 -4.80 -8.22 -22.20
CA LEU A 419 -5.79 -9.14 -22.79
C LEU A 419 -5.88 -9.04 -24.33
N GLN A 420 -5.85 -7.84 -24.90
CA GLN A 420 -5.94 -7.66 -26.36
C GLN A 420 -4.70 -8.19 -27.10
N GLU A 421 -3.53 -7.99 -26.54
CA GLU A 421 -2.28 -8.49 -27.09
C GLU A 421 -2.20 -10.01 -26.97
N PHE A 422 -2.57 -10.55 -25.81
CA PHE A 422 -2.67 -12.00 -25.59
C PHE A 422 -3.60 -12.66 -26.63
N LYS A 423 -4.80 -12.11 -26.85
CA LYS A 423 -5.75 -12.61 -27.86
C LYS A 423 -5.12 -12.64 -29.24
N ARG A 424 -4.37 -11.60 -29.62
CA ARG A 424 -3.67 -11.52 -30.89
C ARG A 424 -2.60 -12.61 -31.04
N VAL A 425 -1.73 -12.72 -30.03
CA VAL A 425 -0.62 -13.69 -30.05
C VAL A 425 -1.14 -15.13 -30.02
N LEU A 426 -2.21 -15.39 -29.27
CA LEU A 426 -2.85 -16.71 -29.24
C LEU A 426 -3.42 -17.10 -30.61
N ARG A 427 -4.15 -16.19 -31.28
CA ARG A 427 -4.65 -16.41 -32.65
C ARG A 427 -3.52 -16.70 -33.65
N GLU A 428 -2.42 -15.95 -33.58
CA GLU A 428 -1.26 -16.17 -34.43
C GLU A 428 -0.60 -17.53 -34.17
N THR A 429 -0.57 -17.99 -32.91
CA THR A 429 -0.08 -19.32 -32.54
C THR A 429 -0.93 -20.41 -33.16
N TYR A 430 -2.25 -20.38 -33.02
CA TYR A 430 -3.15 -21.39 -33.58
C TYR A 430 -3.13 -21.39 -35.11
N ARG A 431 -2.94 -20.22 -35.75
CA ARG A 431 -2.73 -20.12 -37.21
C ARG A 431 -1.43 -20.80 -37.66
N ARG A 432 -0.31 -20.59 -36.95
CA ARG A 432 0.97 -21.25 -37.27
C ARG A 432 0.90 -22.77 -37.06
N LEU A 433 0.04 -23.23 -36.16
CA LEU A 433 -0.20 -24.65 -35.90
C LEU A 433 -1.25 -25.26 -36.86
N GLU A 434 -1.88 -24.46 -37.73
CA GLU A 434 -2.98 -24.88 -38.61
C GLU A 434 -4.18 -25.47 -37.83
N ARG A 435 -4.47 -24.92 -36.62
CA ARG A 435 -5.48 -25.43 -35.68
C ARG A 435 -6.47 -24.32 -35.26
N GLU A 436 -6.77 -23.37 -36.14
CA GLU A 436 -7.65 -22.22 -35.87
C GLU A 436 -9.07 -22.63 -35.41
N ASP A 437 -9.53 -23.81 -35.82
CA ASP A 437 -10.81 -24.39 -35.45
C ASP A 437 -10.88 -24.82 -33.98
N GLU A 438 -9.76 -25.08 -33.34
CA GLU A 438 -9.67 -25.44 -31.92
C GLU A 438 -9.69 -24.20 -30.99
N LEU A 439 -9.48 -23.00 -31.55
CA LEU A 439 -9.51 -21.77 -30.73
C LEU A 439 -10.91 -21.51 -30.20
N SER A 440 -11.02 -21.25 -28.88
CA SER A 440 -12.31 -20.97 -28.25
C SER A 440 -12.96 -19.71 -28.82
N ALA A 441 -14.29 -19.64 -28.79
CA ALA A 441 -15.07 -18.55 -29.41
C ALA A 441 -14.68 -17.16 -28.86
N GLU A 442 -14.33 -17.07 -27.57
CA GLU A 442 -13.93 -15.84 -26.89
C GLU A 442 -12.62 -15.22 -27.39
N PHE A 443 -11.79 -16.02 -28.07
CA PHE A 443 -10.51 -15.57 -28.64
C PHE A 443 -10.54 -15.40 -30.17
N ARG A 444 -11.67 -15.72 -30.82
CA ARG A 444 -11.82 -15.59 -32.27
C ARG A 444 -12.08 -14.15 -32.71
N GLU A 445 -12.68 -13.33 -31.84
CA GLU A 445 -12.91 -11.90 -32.05
C GLU A 445 -11.75 -11.07 -31.44
#